data_f57c9c5b2d59d45b13779853db030229
#
_entry.id   f57c9c5b2d59d45b13779853db030229
#
_cell.length_a   1.000
_cell.length_b   1.000
_cell.length_c   1.000
_cell.angle_alpha   90.00
_cell.angle_beta   90.00
_cell.angle_gamma   90.00
#
_symmetry.space_group_name_H-M   'P 1'
#
loop_
_entity.id
_entity.type
_entity.pdbx_description
1 polymer ?
#
loop_
_entity_poly.entity_id
_entity_poly.type
_entity_poly.pdbx_seq_one_letter_code
_entity_poly.pdbx_strand_id
1 'polypeptide(L)'
;LIKINREEKEMNLAWKEIKFYKFRYILIMLIIFLLGSMVLFINGLAQGLARENVSFLNNQNAQTYIIEKMKEPKIEKSQLDSNQQNKIEDIINQQATHLGPQTLKLKQQDQDILTFSTSKEDRPSLKEGRYPNHSYEVAINDKLTGQDVKKGDMIKFKGHKEAYKVSGII
;
A
#
# COMPACT_ATOMS: atom_id res chain seq x y z
N LEU A 1 43.56 45.10 3.71
CA LEU A 1 44.49 44.21 4.35
C LEU A 1 44.11 43.95 5.84
N ILE A 2 43.71 44.96 6.64
CA ILE A 2 43.39 44.82 8.06
C ILE A 2 42.08 43.99 8.29
N LYS A 3 41.11 44.12 7.37
CA LYS A 3 39.82 43.42 7.49
C LYS A 3 39.94 41.91 7.24
N ILE A 4 40.73 41.47 6.28
CA ILE A 4 41.01 40.07 5.96
C ILE A 4 41.70 39.37 7.13
N ASN A 5 42.64 40.00 7.77
CA ASN A 5 43.40 39.43 8.88
C ASN A 5 42.53 39.26 10.15
N ARG A 6 41.47 40.05 10.29
CA ARG A 6 40.48 39.96 11.37
C ARG A 6 39.54 38.75 11.21
N GLU A 7 39.03 38.54 10.00
CA GLU A 7 38.16 37.41 9.65
C GLU A 7 38.87 36.06 9.80
N GLU A 8 40.15 35.95 9.35
CA GLU A 8 40.96 34.76 9.56
C GLU A 8 41.18 34.44 11.05
N LYS A 9 41.37 35.47 11.87
CA LYS A 9 41.62 35.33 13.28
C LYS A 9 40.35 34.87 14.05
N GLU A 10 39.21 35.40 13.67
CA GLU A 10 37.90 34.99 14.22
C GLU A 10 37.52 33.57 13.80
N MET A 11 37.79 33.18 12.56
CA MET A 11 37.58 31.82 12.05
C MET A 11 38.49 30.80 12.77
N ASN A 12 39.74 31.13 13.03
CA ASN A 12 40.66 30.30 13.81
C ASN A 12 40.24 30.15 15.27
N LEU A 13 39.65 31.19 15.86
CA LEU A 13 39.14 31.15 17.23
C LEU A 13 37.90 30.25 17.33
N ALA A 14 36.96 30.38 16.39
CA ALA A 14 35.75 29.55 16.28
C ALA A 14 36.12 28.05 16.12
N TRP A 15 37.11 27.77 15.27
CA TRP A 15 37.59 26.40 15.08
C TRP A 15 38.23 25.78 16.35
N LYS A 16 38.95 26.58 17.11
CA LYS A 16 39.53 26.14 18.40
C LYS A 16 38.44 25.91 19.45
N GLU A 17 37.42 26.74 19.47
CA GLU A 17 36.27 26.59 20.35
C GLU A 17 35.47 25.32 20.05
N ILE A 18 35.19 25.03 18.78
CA ILE A 18 34.53 23.79 18.32
C ILE A 18 35.37 22.58 18.75
N LYS A 19 36.68 22.63 18.59
CA LYS A 19 37.58 21.53 18.93
C LYS A 19 37.64 21.29 20.45
N PHE A 20 37.57 22.35 21.26
CA PHE A 20 37.57 22.27 22.71
C PHE A 20 36.25 21.69 23.24
N TYR A 21 35.11 22.12 22.72
CA TYR A 21 33.76 21.67 23.10
C TYR A 21 33.19 20.61 22.17
N LYS A 22 34.04 19.81 21.55
CA LYS A 22 33.63 18.82 20.51
C LYS A 22 32.46 17.91 20.93
N PHE A 23 32.43 17.45 22.18
CA PHE A 23 31.34 16.60 22.68
C PHE A 23 30.00 17.33 22.69
N ARG A 24 29.95 18.60 23.02
CA ARG A 24 28.74 19.41 23.00
C ARG A 24 28.22 19.58 21.60
N TYR A 25 29.10 19.90 20.64
CA TYR A 25 28.70 20.07 19.22
C TYR A 25 28.28 18.73 18.58
N ILE A 26 28.99 17.64 18.90
CA ILE A 26 28.61 16.30 18.43
C ILE A 26 27.23 15.91 18.96
N LEU A 27 26.94 16.19 20.25
CA LEU A 27 25.64 15.88 20.83
C LEU A 27 24.50 16.68 20.19
N ILE A 28 24.71 17.97 19.95
CA ILE A 28 23.73 18.81 19.25
C ILE A 28 23.49 18.31 17.82
N MET A 29 24.58 18.00 17.08
CA MET A 29 24.49 17.46 15.72
C MET A 29 23.76 16.11 15.69
N LEU A 30 23.99 15.25 16.66
CA LEU A 30 23.34 13.96 16.79
C LEU A 30 21.83 14.13 17.04
N ILE A 31 21.45 15.08 17.91
CA ILE A 31 20.02 15.36 18.17
C ILE A 31 19.34 15.87 16.89
N ILE A 32 19.95 16.81 16.19
CA ILE A 32 19.41 17.34 14.93
C ILE A 32 19.29 16.21 13.89
N PHE A 33 20.30 15.36 13.78
CA PHE A 33 20.29 14.22 12.88
C PHE A 33 19.17 13.23 13.21
N LEU A 34 18.98 12.89 14.49
CA LEU A 34 17.91 11.99 14.93
C LEU A 34 16.52 12.57 14.64
N LEU A 35 16.30 13.86 14.94
CA LEU A 35 15.03 14.51 14.65
C LEU A 35 14.75 14.54 13.14
N GLY A 36 15.72 14.90 12.33
CA GLY A 36 15.60 14.90 10.87
C GLY A 36 15.33 13.50 10.32
N SER A 37 16.04 12.50 10.82
CA SER A 37 15.85 11.09 10.45
C SER A 37 14.46 10.59 10.81
N MET A 38 13.93 10.96 11.98
CA MET A 38 12.59 10.60 12.41
C MET A 38 11.50 11.18 11.47
N VAL A 39 11.65 12.44 11.07
CA VAL A 39 10.71 13.09 10.13
C VAL A 39 10.74 12.38 8.77
N LEU A 40 11.92 12.09 8.25
CA LEU A 40 12.06 11.37 6.98
C LEU A 40 11.49 9.95 7.05
N PHE A 41 11.71 9.25 8.16
CA PHE A 41 11.17 7.91 8.39
C PHE A 41 9.62 7.91 8.40
N ILE A 42 9.01 8.84 9.15
CA ILE A 42 7.54 8.95 9.22
C ILE A 42 6.96 9.28 7.84
N ASN A 43 7.55 10.22 7.10
CA ASN A 43 7.10 10.56 5.75
C ASN A 43 7.28 9.39 4.77
N GLY A 44 8.39 8.67 4.84
CA GLY A 44 8.62 7.48 4.01
C GLY A 44 7.62 6.36 4.30
N LEU A 45 7.33 6.12 5.58
CA LEU A 45 6.34 5.13 5.99
C LEU A 45 4.93 5.51 5.53
N ALA A 46 4.53 6.77 5.72
CA ALA A 46 3.22 7.26 5.29
C ALA A 46 3.03 7.12 3.77
N GLN A 47 4.03 7.49 2.97
CA GLN A 47 3.99 7.33 1.52
C GLN A 47 4.00 5.86 1.09
N GLY A 48 4.76 5.01 1.77
CA GLY A 48 4.79 3.58 1.52
C GLY A 48 3.43 2.94 1.71
N LEU A 49 2.79 3.19 2.85
CA LEU A 49 1.45 2.69 3.16
C LEU A 49 0.38 3.23 2.19
N ALA A 50 0.44 4.52 1.84
CA ALA A 50 -0.48 5.11 0.88
C ALA A 50 -0.38 4.43 -0.51
N ARG A 51 0.83 4.18 -0.99
CA ARG A 51 1.05 3.50 -2.28
C ARG A 51 0.57 2.05 -2.27
N GLU A 52 0.75 1.35 -1.18
CA GLU A 52 0.32 -0.05 -1.07
C GLU A 52 -1.21 -0.18 -1.10
N ASN A 53 -1.91 0.71 -0.41
CA ASN A 53 -3.38 0.73 -0.37
C ASN A 53 -4.04 1.08 -1.72
N VAL A 54 -3.40 1.91 -2.55
CA VAL A 54 -3.97 2.31 -3.86
C VAL A 54 -3.38 1.53 -5.04
N SER A 55 -2.37 0.72 -4.82
CA SER A 55 -1.68 -0.04 -5.88
C SER A 55 -2.64 -0.94 -6.67
N PHE A 56 -3.60 -1.55 -6.00
CA PHE A 56 -4.62 -2.36 -6.66
C PHE A 56 -5.50 -1.49 -7.59
N LEU A 57 -5.98 -0.35 -7.10
CA LEU A 57 -6.84 0.56 -7.87
C LEU A 57 -6.13 1.14 -9.09
N ASN A 58 -4.84 1.46 -8.95
CA ASN A 58 -4.04 1.98 -10.06
C ASN A 58 -3.80 0.95 -11.18
N ASN A 59 -3.92 -0.33 -10.88
CA ASN A 59 -3.78 -1.41 -11.86
C ASN A 59 -5.10 -1.79 -12.54
N GLN A 60 -6.21 -1.16 -12.15
CA GLN A 60 -7.50 -1.32 -12.81
C GLN A 60 -7.62 -0.31 -13.95
N ASN A 61 -8.29 -0.70 -15.02
CA ASN A 61 -8.58 0.19 -16.16
C ASN A 61 -9.71 1.19 -15.87
N ALA A 62 -10.23 1.19 -14.64
CA ALA A 62 -11.33 2.07 -14.26
C ALA A 62 -10.83 3.51 -14.00
N GLN A 63 -11.49 4.49 -14.62
CA GLN A 63 -11.19 5.92 -14.45
C GLN A 63 -11.91 6.54 -13.25
N THR A 64 -13.01 5.95 -12.81
CA THR A 64 -13.86 6.49 -11.75
C THR A 64 -14.39 5.37 -10.86
N TYR A 65 -14.34 5.60 -9.56
CA TYR A 65 -14.89 4.70 -8.55
C TYR A 65 -16.06 5.37 -7.84
N ILE A 66 -17.16 4.66 -7.73
CA ILE A 66 -18.35 5.10 -6.99
C ILE A 66 -18.45 4.27 -5.72
N ILE A 67 -18.46 4.93 -4.59
CA ILE A 67 -18.56 4.31 -3.27
C ILE A 67 -19.72 4.90 -2.49
N GLU A 68 -20.23 4.15 -1.52
CA GLU A 68 -21.23 4.63 -0.58
C GLU A 68 -20.71 5.84 0.21
N LYS A 69 -21.60 6.83 0.48
CA LYS A 69 -21.26 7.98 1.29
C LYS A 69 -21.11 7.60 2.75
N MET A 70 -19.89 7.69 3.28
CA MET A 70 -19.59 7.42 4.68
C MET A 70 -18.63 8.47 5.25
N LYS A 71 -18.54 8.54 6.58
CA LYS A 71 -17.67 9.51 7.29
C LYS A 71 -16.19 9.32 6.94
N GLU A 72 -15.75 8.07 6.86
CA GLU A 72 -14.42 7.66 6.43
C GLU A 72 -14.58 6.78 5.19
N PRO A 73 -14.28 7.28 3.98
CA PRO A 73 -14.44 6.50 2.77
C PRO A 73 -13.45 5.32 2.78
N LYS A 74 -14.01 4.10 2.87
CA LYS A 74 -13.27 2.83 2.79
C LYS A 74 -13.92 1.95 1.74
N ILE A 75 -13.17 1.59 0.71
CA ILE A 75 -13.67 0.76 -0.40
C ILE A 75 -14.17 -0.58 0.13
N GLU A 76 -13.48 -1.16 1.10
CA GLU A 76 -13.81 -2.46 1.71
C GLU A 76 -15.15 -2.47 2.49
N LYS A 77 -15.64 -1.30 2.87
CA LYS A 77 -16.89 -1.14 3.61
C LYS A 77 -18.04 -0.62 2.76
N SER A 78 -17.76 -0.21 1.52
CA SER A 78 -18.77 0.29 0.61
C SER A 78 -19.65 -0.86 0.12
N GLN A 79 -20.94 -0.77 0.38
CA GLN A 79 -21.95 -1.72 -0.07
C GLN A 79 -23.05 -0.96 -0.80
N LEU A 80 -23.08 -1.07 -2.11
CA LEU A 80 -24.14 -0.53 -2.91
C LEU A 80 -25.21 -1.60 -3.14
N ASP A 81 -26.46 -1.31 -2.81
CA ASP A 81 -27.56 -2.20 -3.10
C ASP A 81 -27.94 -2.16 -4.60
N SER A 82 -28.69 -3.16 -5.06
CA SER A 82 -29.08 -3.27 -6.48
C SER A 82 -29.88 -2.06 -7.00
N ASN A 83 -30.66 -1.40 -6.15
CA ASN A 83 -31.41 -0.19 -6.54
C ASN A 83 -30.49 1.01 -6.72
N GLN A 84 -29.48 1.13 -5.87
CA GLN A 84 -28.46 2.18 -5.99
C GLN A 84 -27.61 1.96 -7.26
N GLN A 85 -27.24 0.70 -7.54
CA GLN A 85 -26.48 0.33 -8.72
C GLN A 85 -27.24 0.69 -10.00
N ASN A 86 -28.51 0.28 -10.11
CA ASN A 86 -29.36 0.61 -11.29
C ASN A 86 -29.49 2.13 -11.48
N LYS A 87 -29.69 2.90 -10.40
CA LYS A 87 -29.75 4.37 -10.49
C LYS A 87 -28.44 4.98 -10.96
N ILE A 88 -27.32 4.44 -10.55
CA ILE A 88 -25.99 4.90 -10.98
C ILE A 88 -25.82 4.62 -12.47
N GLU A 89 -26.14 3.41 -12.94
CA GLU A 89 -26.06 3.03 -14.36
C GLU A 89 -26.96 3.90 -15.24
N ASP A 90 -28.16 4.21 -14.78
CA ASP A 90 -29.07 5.14 -15.45
C ASP A 90 -28.49 6.56 -15.56
N ILE A 91 -27.85 7.05 -14.52
CA ILE A 91 -27.25 8.39 -14.50
C ILE A 91 -26.04 8.49 -15.42
N ILE A 92 -25.15 7.50 -15.38
CA ILE A 92 -23.93 7.49 -16.19
C ILE A 92 -24.15 7.02 -17.62
N ASN A 93 -25.33 6.46 -17.92
CA ASN A 93 -25.69 5.86 -19.20
C ASN A 93 -24.65 4.85 -19.71
N GLN A 94 -24.03 4.11 -18.80
CA GLN A 94 -23.02 3.10 -19.03
C GLN A 94 -23.18 1.97 -18.03
N GLN A 95 -22.80 0.76 -18.44
CA GLN A 95 -22.77 -0.39 -17.56
C GLN A 95 -21.60 -0.24 -16.55
N ALA A 96 -21.91 -0.35 -15.26
CA ALA A 96 -20.90 -0.28 -14.21
C ALA A 96 -20.33 -1.67 -13.91
N THR A 97 -19.03 -1.71 -13.69
CA THR A 97 -18.34 -2.93 -13.23
C THR A 97 -18.35 -3.00 -11.72
N HIS A 98 -18.75 -4.13 -11.16
CA HIS A 98 -18.76 -4.36 -9.75
C HIS A 98 -17.38 -4.80 -9.26
N LEU A 99 -16.84 -4.06 -8.29
CA LEU A 99 -15.66 -4.44 -7.55
C LEU A 99 -16.07 -4.85 -6.14
N GLY A 100 -15.93 -6.13 -5.79
CA GLY A 100 -16.27 -6.66 -4.46
C GLY A 100 -15.03 -6.86 -3.60
N PRO A 101 -14.52 -5.81 -2.94
CA PRO A 101 -13.40 -5.96 -2.03
C PRO A 101 -13.84 -6.66 -0.74
N GLN A 102 -13.06 -7.63 -0.30
CA GLN A 102 -13.27 -8.34 0.96
C GLN A 102 -11.94 -8.65 1.63
N THR A 103 -11.83 -8.39 2.91
CA THR A 103 -10.65 -8.78 3.68
C THR A 103 -10.88 -10.17 4.27
N LEU A 104 -10.03 -11.12 3.91
CA LEU A 104 -10.04 -12.48 4.40
C LEU A 104 -8.75 -12.77 5.17
N LYS A 105 -8.85 -13.57 6.24
CA LYS A 105 -7.67 -14.04 6.97
C LYS A 105 -7.19 -15.38 6.43
N LEU A 106 -5.93 -15.44 6.06
CA LEU A 106 -5.29 -16.71 5.70
C LEU A 106 -5.06 -17.56 6.95
N LYS A 107 -5.56 -18.80 6.94
CA LYS A 107 -5.54 -19.66 8.12
C LYS A 107 -4.14 -20.07 8.57
N GLN A 108 -3.21 -20.23 7.62
CA GLN A 108 -1.86 -20.72 7.87
C GLN A 108 -0.93 -19.65 8.46
N GLN A 109 -1.15 -18.38 8.15
CA GLN A 109 -0.23 -17.28 8.49
C GLN A 109 -0.86 -16.20 9.37
N ASP A 110 -2.16 -16.34 9.72
CA ASP A 110 -2.97 -15.33 10.45
C ASP A 110 -2.90 -13.91 9.84
N GLN A 111 -2.63 -13.85 8.52
CA GLN A 111 -2.47 -12.61 7.77
C GLN A 111 -3.80 -12.21 7.13
N ASP A 112 -4.09 -10.91 7.20
CA ASP A 112 -5.20 -10.31 6.46
C ASP A 112 -4.84 -10.14 5.00
N ILE A 113 -5.65 -10.69 4.12
CA ILE A 113 -5.49 -10.60 2.66
C ILE A 113 -6.70 -9.89 2.10
N LEU A 114 -6.46 -8.85 1.32
CA LEU A 114 -7.50 -8.19 0.55
C LEU A 114 -7.79 -9.00 -0.71
N THR A 115 -9.02 -9.43 -0.85
CA THR A 115 -9.52 -10.17 -2.01
C THR A 115 -10.49 -9.31 -2.80
N PHE A 116 -10.54 -9.53 -4.10
CA PHE A 116 -11.42 -8.80 -5.00
C PHE A 116 -12.18 -9.75 -5.91
N SER A 117 -13.46 -9.47 -6.07
CA SER A 117 -14.28 -10.00 -7.14
C SER A 117 -14.34 -8.93 -8.24
N THR A 118 -13.97 -9.26 -9.46
CA THR A 118 -13.93 -8.30 -10.58
C THR A 118 -14.51 -8.93 -11.85
N SER A 119 -15.02 -8.10 -12.75
CA SER A 119 -15.49 -8.53 -14.07
C SER A 119 -14.33 -9.01 -14.95
N LYS A 120 -14.65 -9.64 -16.09
CA LYS A 120 -13.61 -10.16 -17.01
C LYS A 120 -12.76 -9.05 -17.62
N GLU A 121 -13.36 -7.88 -17.85
CA GLU A 121 -12.75 -6.73 -18.51
C GLU A 121 -11.70 -6.04 -17.66
N ASP A 122 -11.89 -6.07 -16.32
CA ASP A 122 -11.05 -5.35 -15.38
C ASP A 122 -10.06 -6.26 -14.63
N ARG A 123 -9.84 -7.46 -15.13
CA ARG A 123 -8.87 -8.37 -14.55
C ARG A 123 -7.44 -7.91 -14.80
N PRO A 124 -6.58 -7.87 -13.75
CA PRO A 124 -5.17 -7.57 -13.94
C PRO A 124 -4.48 -8.66 -14.77
N SER A 125 -3.40 -8.35 -15.45
CA SER A 125 -2.66 -9.33 -16.27
C SER A 125 -2.11 -10.47 -15.42
N LEU A 126 -2.26 -11.71 -15.92
CA LEU A 126 -1.67 -12.90 -15.29
C LEU A 126 -0.20 -13.04 -15.67
N LYS A 127 0.63 -13.39 -14.70
CA LYS A 127 2.02 -13.82 -14.90
C LYS A 127 2.09 -15.31 -15.20
N GLU A 128 1.25 -16.10 -14.53
CA GLU A 128 1.25 -17.54 -14.68
C GLU A 128 -0.14 -18.15 -14.44
N GLY A 129 -0.47 -19.23 -15.13
CA GLY A 129 -1.69 -19.98 -14.92
C GLY A 129 -2.90 -19.43 -15.67
N ARG A 130 -4.07 -19.50 -15.08
CA ARG A 130 -5.34 -19.04 -15.61
C ARG A 130 -6.19 -18.36 -14.54
N TYR A 131 -7.13 -17.54 -14.98
CA TYR A 131 -8.14 -16.98 -14.08
C TYR A 131 -9.06 -18.07 -13.51
N PRO A 132 -9.59 -17.86 -12.29
CA PRO A 132 -10.59 -18.73 -11.71
C PRO A 132 -11.79 -18.91 -12.66
N ASN A 133 -12.15 -20.15 -12.96
CA ASN A 133 -13.31 -20.51 -13.77
C ASN A 133 -14.34 -21.33 -12.99
N HIS A 134 -13.95 -21.82 -11.84
CA HIS A 134 -14.82 -22.63 -10.98
C HIS A 134 -14.89 -22.02 -9.59
N SER A 135 -15.94 -22.38 -8.87
CA SER A 135 -16.04 -22.09 -7.43
C SER A 135 -14.83 -22.68 -6.70
N TYR A 136 -14.36 -21.98 -5.69
CA TYR A 136 -13.17 -22.37 -4.92
C TYR A 136 -11.84 -22.33 -5.68
N GLU A 137 -11.75 -21.51 -6.70
CA GLU A 137 -10.49 -21.14 -7.34
C GLU A 137 -10.18 -19.67 -7.06
N VAL A 138 -8.89 -19.34 -6.96
CA VAL A 138 -8.40 -17.97 -6.77
C VAL A 138 -7.16 -17.72 -7.61
N ALA A 139 -6.99 -16.48 -8.07
CA ALA A 139 -5.70 -15.99 -8.54
C ALA A 139 -5.06 -15.15 -7.43
N ILE A 140 -3.78 -15.33 -7.20
CA ILE A 140 -3.05 -14.66 -6.13
C ILE A 140 -2.01 -13.69 -6.69
N ASN A 141 -1.71 -12.66 -5.90
CA ASN A 141 -0.59 -11.76 -6.22
C ASN A 141 0.75 -12.47 -5.99
N ASP A 142 1.76 -12.16 -6.79
CA ASP A 142 3.11 -12.72 -6.69
C ASP A 142 3.79 -12.45 -5.34
N LYS A 143 3.40 -11.41 -4.62
CA LYS A 143 3.86 -11.16 -3.25
C LYS A 143 3.49 -12.31 -2.28
N LEU A 144 2.39 -13.01 -2.52
CA LEU A 144 2.01 -14.19 -1.74
C LEU A 144 2.84 -15.43 -2.11
N THR A 145 3.38 -15.50 -3.33
CA THR A 145 4.30 -16.59 -3.72
C THR A 145 5.62 -16.54 -2.95
N GLY A 146 6.08 -15.36 -2.56
CA GLY A 146 7.22 -15.17 -1.66
C GLY A 146 7.01 -15.70 -0.23
N GLN A 147 5.77 -16.10 0.10
CA GLN A 147 5.37 -16.71 1.38
C GLN A 147 5.04 -18.20 1.25
N ASP A 148 5.70 -18.91 0.35
CA ASP A 148 5.55 -20.35 0.07
C ASP A 148 4.19 -20.79 -0.50
N VAL A 149 3.39 -19.88 -1.05
CA VAL A 149 2.16 -20.23 -1.76
C VAL A 149 2.41 -20.26 -3.26
N LYS A 150 2.20 -21.41 -3.91
CA LYS A 150 2.45 -21.64 -5.34
C LYS A 150 1.16 -21.93 -6.10
N LYS A 151 1.23 -21.80 -7.43
CA LYS A 151 0.15 -22.25 -8.30
C LYS A 151 -0.11 -23.75 -8.09
N GLY A 152 -1.37 -24.10 -7.92
CA GLY A 152 -1.83 -25.46 -7.63
C GLY A 152 -2.07 -25.75 -6.16
N ASP A 153 -1.55 -24.92 -5.26
CA ASP A 153 -1.74 -25.10 -3.83
C ASP A 153 -3.18 -24.85 -3.39
N MET A 154 -3.50 -25.41 -2.24
CA MET A 154 -4.80 -25.21 -1.59
C MET A 154 -4.65 -24.27 -0.40
N ILE A 155 -5.31 -23.13 -0.45
CA ILE A 155 -5.33 -22.14 0.64
C ILE A 155 -6.66 -22.17 1.37
N LYS A 156 -6.63 -21.91 2.66
CA LYS A 156 -7.84 -21.83 3.51
C LYS A 156 -7.93 -20.47 4.18
N PHE A 157 -9.11 -19.88 4.14
CA PHE A 157 -9.42 -18.66 4.86
C PHE A 157 -10.12 -18.98 6.20
N LYS A 158 -9.85 -18.17 7.23
CA LYS A 158 -10.56 -18.25 8.51
C LYS A 158 -12.06 -18.01 8.30
N GLY A 159 -12.88 -18.85 8.90
CA GLY A 159 -14.34 -18.75 8.77
C GLY A 159 -14.92 -19.45 7.53
N HIS A 160 -14.09 -19.86 6.57
CA HIS A 160 -14.52 -20.63 5.42
C HIS A 160 -14.25 -22.12 5.63
N LYS A 161 -15.25 -22.96 5.30
CA LYS A 161 -15.12 -24.42 5.42
C LYS A 161 -14.28 -24.99 4.28
N GLU A 162 -14.38 -24.40 3.11
CA GLU A 162 -13.78 -24.89 1.89
C GLU A 162 -12.35 -24.37 1.72
N ALA A 163 -11.53 -25.15 0.99
CA ALA A 163 -10.21 -24.73 0.55
C ALA A 163 -10.29 -24.22 -0.90
N TYR A 164 -9.50 -23.21 -1.20
CA TYR A 164 -9.45 -22.58 -2.51
C TYR A 164 -8.17 -22.99 -3.23
N LYS A 165 -8.29 -23.43 -4.48
CA LYS A 165 -7.15 -23.79 -5.31
C LYS A 165 -6.57 -22.56 -5.98
N VAL A 166 -5.27 -22.38 -5.89
CA VAL A 166 -4.55 -21.32 -6.61
C VAL A 166 -4.47 -21.69 -8.10
N SER A 167 -5.25 -21.02 -8.94
CA SER A 167 -5.33 -21.28 -10.38
C SER A 167 -4.39 -20.42 -11.21
N GLY A 168 -3.98 -19.26 -10.69
CA GLY A 168 -3.09 -18.33 -11.39
C GLY A 168 -2.37 -17.38 -10.44
N ILE A 169 -1.34 -16.74 -10.99
CA ILE A 169 -0.51 -15.72 -10.32
C ILE A 169 -0.60 -14.43 -11.12
N ILE A 170 -0.86 -13.33 -10.44
CA ILE A 170 -1.02 -11.98 -10.98
C ILE A 170 0.25 -11.17 -10.75
#